data_4828d6918b8cb05b6a965801f16a924c
#
_entry.id   4828d6918b8cb05b6a965801f16a924c
#
_cell.length_a   1.000
_cell.length_b   1.000
_cell.length_c   1.000
_cell.angle_alpha   90.00
_cell.angle_beta   90.00
_cell.angle_gamma   90.00
#
_symmetry.space_group_name_H-M   'P 1'
#
loop_
_entity.id
_entity.type
_entity.pdbx_description
1 polymer ?
#
loop_
_entity_poly.entity_id
_entity_poly.type
_entity_poly.pdbx_seq_one_letter_code
_entity_poly.pdbx_strand_id
1 'polypeptide(L)'
;GETETARFGCRKFEIDPQKGFILNGRSYPLRGVSRHQDRKGAGVAITKEMMEEDMALILEMGANTIRLAHYQHAQAFYDLCDEKGVVIWAEIPYITMHMHNGRANTLTQMEELIVQNYNHPCIAVWGLSNEITAASAVNEELLENHRALNDLAHKLDPTRPTTMANVFMLEITSPILEIPDVNSYNLYFGWYLGELDQNDDFFDTYHAKYPDRCIGFSEYGADANPAYQSARPERGDWSESYQAVYHEHMLKMWSERPYIWAMHVGI
;
A
#
# COMPACT_ATOMS: atom_id res chain seq x y z
N GLY A 1 15.77 -30.32 27.11
CA GLY A 1 14.81 -29.24 26.90
C GLY A 1 14.82 -28.85 25.45
N GLU A 2 13.68 -28.57 24.89
CA GLU A 2 13.56 -28.00 23.55
C GLU A 2 13.98 -26.53 23.58
N THR A 3 14.69 -26.07 22.57
CA THR A 3 15.05 -24.67 22.39
C THR A 3 14.32 -24.16 21.14
N GLU A 4 13.54 -23.11 21.30
CA GLU A 4 12.90 -22.40 20.20
C GLU A 4 13.61 -21.05 20.00
N THR A 5 13.86 -20.70 18.75
CA THR A 5 14.54 -19.44 18.39
C THR A 5 13.63 -18.64 17.47
N ALA A 6 13.35 -17.38 17.84
CA ALA A 6 12.62 -16.43 17.02
C ALA A 6 13.47 -15.19 16.74
N ARG A 7 13.46 -14.73 15.48
CA ARG A 7 14.04 -13.43 15.10
C ARG A 7 13.03 -12.33 15.38
N PHE A 8 13.48 -11.22 15.91
CA PHE A 8 12.69 -9.99 16.04
C PHE A 8 13.57 -8.77 15.85
N GLY A 9 12.97 -7.60 15.70
CA GLY A 9 13.67 -6.33 15.61
C GLY A 9 12.96 -5.22 16.39
N CYS A 10 13.73 -4.20 16.77
CA CYS A 10 13.22 -3.03 17.49
C CYS A 10 13.30 -1.81 16.60
N ARG A 11 12.20 -1.10 16.48
CA ARG A 11 12.11 0.20 15.77
C ARG A 11 10.95 0.99 16.38
N LYS A 12 10.97 2.30 16.17
CA LYS A 12 9.83 3.18 16.41
C LYS A 12 9.47 3.85 15.09
N PHE A 13 8.18 3.82 14.73
CA PHE A 13 7.69 4.63 13.61
C PHE A 13 6.39 5.33 14.00
N GLU A 14 6.13 6.41 13.29
CA GLU A 14 4.93 7.22 13.44
C GLU A 14 4.48 7.64 12.03
N ILE A 15 3.18 7.78 11.85
CA ILE A 15 2.61 8.40 10.65
C ILE A 15 1.94 9.67 11.11
N ASP A 16 2.50 10.81 10.69
CA ASP A 16 2.08 12.14 11.12
C ASP A 16 1.32 12.84 9.98
N PRO A 17 0.16 13.44 10.26
CA PRO A 17 -0.67 14.06 9.22
C PRO A 17 -0.04 15.30 8.57
N GLN A 18 1.05 15.85 9.10
CA GLN A 18 1.75 17.00 8.54
C GLN A 18 3.15 16.65 8.02
N LYS A 19 3.77 15.59 8.55
CA LYS A 19 5.18 15.25 8.29
C LYS A 19 5.35 13.92 7.54
N GLY A 20 4.27 13.14 7.37
CA GLY A 20 4.32 11.82 6.77
C GLY A 20 4.95 10.78 7.68
N PHE A 21 5.72 9.86 7.12
CA PHE A 21 6.31 8.74 7.85
C PHE A 21 7.60 9.13 8.58
N ILE A 22 7.69 8.73 9.83
CA ILE A 22 8.83 9.00 10.72
C ILE A 22 9.35 7.67 11.24
N LEU A 23 10.63 7.38 11.01
CA LEU A 23 11.30 6.18 11.50
C LEU A 23 12.39 6.55 12.51
N ASN A 24 12.30 5.97 13.70
CA ASN A 24 13.26 6.21 14.79
C ASN A 24 13.49 7.71 15.09
N GLY A 25 12.39 8.49 15.05
CA GLY A 25 12.39 9.92 15.32
C GLY A 25 12.92 10.82 14.19
N ARG A 26 13.13 10.24 13.00
CA ARG A 26 13.59 11.00 11.81
C ARG A 26 12.58 10.87 10.68
N SER A 27 12.37 11.95 9.95
CA SER A 27 11.59 11.88 8.69
C SER A 27 12.19 10.81 7.77
N TYR A 28 11.35 9.89 7.33
CA TYR A 28 11.74 8.78 6.46
C TYR A 28 10.69 8.59 5.36
N PRO A 29 10.74 9.42 4.33
CA PRO A 29 9.75 9.40 3.26
C PRO A 29 9.69 8.04 2.57
N LEU A 30 8.51 7.43 2.52
CA LEU A 30 8.29 6.12 1.94
C LEU A 30 8.00 6.22 0.43
N ARG A 31 8.93 5.71 -0.37
CA ARG A 31 8.86 5.63 -1.83
C ARG A 31 9.02 4.17 -2.25
N GLY A 32 8.05 3.63 -2.93
CA GLY A 32 8.13 2.22 -3.26
C GLY A 32 7.16 1.75 -4.30
N VAL A 33 6.90 0.47 -4.23
CA VAL A 33 6.12 -0.26 -5.22
C VAL A 33 5.11 -1.17 -4.54
N SER A 34 4.04 -1.49 -5.23
CA SER A 34 3.22 -2.67 -4.94
C SER A 34 3.86 -3.89 -5.58
N ARG A 35 3.80 -5.04 -4.93
CA ARG A 35 4.34 -6.29 -5.43
C ARG A 35 3.32 -7.41 -5.32
N HIS A 36 3.11 -8.11 -6.41
CA HIS A 36 2.42 -9.40 -6.44
C HIS A 36 3.41 -10.55 -6.31
N GLN A 37 2.96 -11.67 -5.70
CA GLN A 37 3.76 -12.87 -5.55
C GLN A 37 3.55 -13.80 -6.74
N ASP A 38 3.90 -13.33 -7.93
CA ASP A 38 3.81 -14.11 -9.17
C ASP A 38 4.91 -13.72 -10.16
N ARG A 39 5.15 -14.59 -11.14
CA ARG A 39 6.13 -14.37 -12.20
C ARG A 39 5.71 -15.07 -13.48
N LYS A 40 5.99 -14.45 -14.62
CA LYS A 40 5.76 -15.06 -15.94
C LYS A 40 6.45 -16.44 -16.03
N GLY A 41 5.67 -17.45 -16.36
CA GLY A 41 6.13 -18.83 -16.50
C GLY A 41 6.15 -19.66 -15.20
N ALA A 42 6.07 -19.03 -14.03
CA ALA A 42 5.99 -19.69 -12.74
C ALA A 42 4.61 -19.52 -12.06
N GLY A 43 3.82 -18.53 -12.49
CA GLY A 43 2.61 -18.16 -11.77
C GLY A 43 2.97 -17.80 -10.32
N VAL A 44 2.19 -18.25 -9.36
CA VAL A 44 2.40 -18.01 -7.92
C VAL A 44 3.45 -18.94 -7.28
N ALA A 45 3.97 -19.92 -8.04
CA ALA A 45 4.99 -20.87 -7.55
C ALA A 45 6.41 -20.29 -7.68
N ILE A 46 6.63 -19.11 -7.11
CA ILE A 46 7.92 -18.43 -7.15
C ILE A 46 8.91 -19.02 -6.13
N THR A 47 10.19 -19.03 -6.49
CA THR A 47 11.28 -19.52 -5.64
C THR A 47 11.90 -18.42 -4.81
N LYS A 48 12.75 -18.78 -3.86
CA LYS A 48 13.50 -17.82 -3.04
C LYS A 48 14.42 -16.95 -3.91
N GLU A 49 15.08 -17.54 -4.89
CA GLU A 49 15.94 -16.83 -5.84
C GLU A 49 15.17 -15.78 -6.64
N MET A 50 13.95 -16.09 -7.07
CA MET A 50 13.08 -15.12 -7.73
C MET A 50 12.67 -13.96 -6.81
N MET A 51 12.44 -14.25 -5.52
CA MET A 51 12.18 -13.21 -4.52
C MET A 51 13.39 -12.30 -4.29
N GLU A 52 14.59 -12.87 -4.27
CA GLU A 52 15.86 -12.14 -4.15
C GLU A 52 16.13 -11.25 -5.37
N GLU A 53 15.79 -11.72 -6.57
CA GLU A 53 15.86 -10.92 -7.80
C GLU A 53 14.86 -9.74 -7.75
N ASP A 54 13.60 -9.98 -7.35
CA ASP A 54 12.61 -8.92 -7.19
C ASP A 54 13.11 -7.85 -6.21
N MET A 55 13.64 -8.28 -5.07
CA MET A 55 14.18 -7.37 -4.07
C MET A 55 15.36 -6.55 -4.60
N ALA A 56 16.26 -7.19 -5.37
CA ALA A 56 17.40 -6.50 -5.98
C ALA A 56 16.93 -5.36 -6.92
N LEU A 57 15.96 -5.64 -7.78
CA LEU A 57 15.39 -4.65 -8.70
C LEU A 57 14.68 -3.51 -7.96
N ILE A 58 13.92 -3.85 -6.91
CA ILE A 58 13.22 -2.86 -6.06
C ILE A 58 14.24 -1.93 -5.37
N LEU A 59 15.32 -2.47 -4.85
CA LEU A 59 16.38 -1.67 -4.22
C LEU A 59 17.19 -0.85 -5.24
N GLU A 60 17.45 -1.39 -6.43
CA GLU A 60 18.16 -0.69 -7.51
C GLU A 60 17.43 0.61 -7.93
N MET A 61 16.10 0.58 -8.00
CA MET A 61 15.32 1.78 -8.28
C MET A 61 15.23 2.79 -7.12
N GLY A 62 15.81 2.46 -5.95
CA GLY A 62 15.82 3.33 -4.77
C GLY A 62 14.56 3.26 -3.93
N ALA A 63 13.73 2.24 -4.09
CA ALA A 63 12.55 2.04 -3.25
C ALA A 63 12.94 1.61 -1.83
N ASN A 64 12.21 2.10 -0.84
CA ASN A 64 12.39 1.77 0.58
C ASN A 64 11.13 1.22 1.25
N THR A 65 10.05 1.06 0.48
CA THR A 65 8.80 0.47 0.95
C THR A 65 8.18 -0.40 -0.13
N ILE A 66 7.47 -1.44 0.30
CA ILE A 66 6.71 -2.33 -0.59
C ILE A 66 5.32 -2.54 0.02
N ARG A 67 4.28 -2.38 -0.81
CA ARG A 67 2.96 -2.89 -0.49
C ARG A 67 2.84 -4.30 -1.03
N LEU A 68 2.64 -5.28 -0.16
CA LEU A 68 2.48 -6.68 -0.51
C LEU A 68 1.03 -6.94 -0.95
N ALA A 69 0.75 -6.57 -2.18
CA ALA A 69 -0.58 -6.64 -2.76
C ALA A 69 -0.93 -8.08 -3.16
N HIS A 70 -2.11 -8.51 -2.99
CA HIS A 70 -3.24 -8.03 -2.14
C HIS A 70 -3.54 -9.12 -1.11
N TYR A 71 -2.54 -9.83 -0.64
CA TYR A 71 -2.63 -11.04 0.18
C TYR A 71 -1.33 -11.30 0.95
N GLN A 72 -1.38 -12.20 1.91
CA GLN A 72 -0.18 -12.63 2.63
C GLN A 72 0.83 -13.26 1.67
N HIS A 73 2.05 -12.74 1.66
CA HIS A 73 3.18 -13.26 0.89
C HIS A 73 3.94 -14.35 1.66
N ALA A 74 4.91 -14.99 0.99
CA ALA A 74 5.74 -16.02 1.60
C ALA A 74 6.58 -15.47 2.76
N GLN A 75 6.73 -16.23 3.85
CA GLN A 75 7.54 -15.85 5.02
C GLN A 75 8.98 -15.46 4.65
N ALA A 76 9.58 -16.15 3.68
CA ALA A 76 10.91 -15.83 3.19
C ALA A 76 11.01 -14.41 2.61
N PHE A 77 9.93 -13.85 2.09
CA PHE A 77 9.95 -12.47 1.58
C PHE A 77 9.89 -11.44 2.71
N TYR A 78 9.13 -11.70 3.78
CA TYR A 78 9.16 -10.85 4.98
C TYR A 78 10.54 -10.88 5.65
N ASP A 79 11.17 -12.06 5.76
CA ASP A 79 12.53 -12.19 6.27
C ASP A 79 13.51 -11.35 5.43
N LEU A 80 13.38 -11.38 4.11
CA LEU A 80 14.21 -10.59 3.20
C LEU A 80 13.98 -9.08 3.37
N CYS A 81 12.73 -8.66 3.57
CA CYS A 81 12.40 -7.26 3.86
C CYS A 81 13.01 -6.80 5.20
N ASP A 82 12.97 -7.63 6.23
CA ASP A 82 13.64 -7.35 7.51
C ASP A 82 15.15 -7.18 7.33
N GLU A 83 15.80 -8.07 6.58
CA GLU A 83 17.24 -8.02 6.32
C GLU A 83 17.67 -6.79 5.53
N LYS A 84 16.87 -6.38 4.58
CA LYS A 84 17.14 -5.22 3.70
C LYS A 84 16.67 -3.89 4.29
N GLY A 85 15.90 -3.91 5.38
CA GLY A 85 15.35 -2.71 6.00
C GLY A 85 14.28 -2.02 5.16
N VAL A 86 13.49 -2.78 4.41
CA VAL A 86 12.39 -2.29 3.58
C VAL A 86 11.11 -2.26 4.39
N VAL A 87 10.42 -1.12 4.41
CA VAL A 87 9.16 -0.95 5.14
C VAL A 87 7.99 -1.58 4.39
N ILE A 88 7.15 -2.32 5.09
CA ILE A 88 6.10 -3.12 4.48
C ILE A 88 4.69 -2.67 4.90
N TRP A 89 3.81 -2.63 3.92
CA TRP A 89 2.37 -2.69 4.05
C TRP A 89 1.91 -4.12 3.75
N ALA A 90 1.36 -4.81 4.75
CA ALA A 90 0.80 -6.16 4.61
C ALA A 90 -0.72 -6.11 4.69
N GLU A 91 -1.43 -6.85 3.84
CA GLU A 91 -2.88 -6.80 3.74
C GLU A 91 -3.51 -8.16 3.50
N ILE A 92 -4.81 -8.26 3.78
CA ILE A 92 -5.64 -9.44 3.49
C ILE A 92 -6.30 -9.32 2.11
N PRO A 93 -6.64 -10.44 1.45
CA PRO A 93 -7.29 -10.45 0.13
C PRO A 93 -8.80 -10.11 0.20
N TYR A 94 -9.14 -9.00 0.83
CA TYR A 94 -10.49 -8.45 0.87
C TYR A 94 -10.58 -7.30 -0.12
N ILE A 95 -10.99 -7.64 -1.35
CA ILE A 95 -10.80 -6.79 -2.53
C ILE A 95 -12.09 -6.64 -3.33
N THR A 96 -12.29 -5.46 -3.90
CA THR A 96 -13.30 -5.09 -4.91
C THR A 96 -14.74 -5.14 -4.41
N MET A 97 -15.15 -6.20 -3.73
CA MET A 97 -16.55 -6.42 -3.36
C MET A 97 -16.68 -7.07 -1.99
N HIS A 98 -17.57 -6.52 -1.16
CA HIS A 98 -17.99 -7.19 0.08
C HIS A 98 -18.93 -8.35 -0.25
N MET A 99 -18.63 -9.51 0.29
CA MET A 99 -19.49 -10.70 0.17
C MET A 99 -20.15 -10.98 1.52
N HIS A 100 -21.47 -10.98 1.56
CA HIS A 100 -22.27 -11.22 2.75
C HIS A 100 -21.83 -12.44 3.58
N ASN A 101 -21.46 -13.53 2.93
CA ASN A 101 -20.99 -14.76 3.57
C ASN A 101 -19.46 -14.80 3.77
N GLY A 102 -18.73 -13.74 3.42
CA GLY A 102 -17.27 -13.68 3.49
C GLY A 102 -16.70 -13.16 4.81
N ARG A 103 -17.54 -12.60 5.70
CA ARG A 103 -17.09 -11.92 6.92
C ARG A 103 -16.20 -12.78 7.81
N ALA A 104 -16.63 -14.01 8.12
CA ALA A 104 -15.85 -14.90 8.96
C ALA A 104 -14.47 -15.21 8.36
N ASN A 105 -14.40 -15.37 7.03
CA ASN A 105 -13.15 -15.61 6.34
C ASN A 105 -12.21 -14.39 6.41
N THR A 106 -12.71 -13.17 6.24
CA THR A 106 -11.87 -11.96 6.35
C THR A 106 -11.27 -11.80 7.74
N LEU A 107 -12.03 -12.10 8.80
CA LEU A 107 -11.54 -12.06 10.18
C LEU A 107 -10.47 -13.14 10.42
N THR A 108 -10.69 -14.36 9.96
CA THR A 108 -9.69 -15.44 10.07
C THR A 108 -8.40 -15.07 9.34
N GLN A 109 -8.48 -14.51 8.14
CA GLN A 109 -7.29 -14.11 7.38
C GLN A 109 -6.54 -12.95 8.05
N MET A 110 -7.24 -11.99 8.65
CA MET A 110 -6.60 -10.93 9.43
C MET A 110 -5.87 -11.47 10.66
N GLU A 111 -6.49 -12.40 11.39
CA GLU A 111 -5.85 -13.06 12.52
C GLU A 111 -4.60 -13.83 12.10
N GLU A 112 -4.69 -14.63 11.03
CA GLU A 112 -3.55 -15.39 10.50
C GLU A 112 -2.43 -14.47 10.03
N LEU A 113 -2.75 -13.41 9.29
CA LEU A 113 -1.78 -12.43 8.82
C LEU A 113 -0.99 -11.81 9.98
N ILE A 114 -1.68 -11.34 11.01
CA ILE A 114 -1.05 -10.67 12.15
C ILE A 114 -0.26 -11.65 13.00
N VAL A 115 -0.86 -12.77 13.39
CA VAL A 115 -0.21 -13.75 14.28
C VAL A 115 1.04 -14.33 13.66
N GLN A 116 0.99 -14.67 12.37
CA GLN A 116 2.14 -15.26 11.67
C GLN A 116 3.27 -14.27 11.42
N ASN A 117 2.95 -12.96 11.30
CA ASN A 117 3.91 -11.93 10.90
C ASN A 117 4.23 -10.90 11.99
N TYR A 118 3.74 -11.10 13.21
CA TYR A 118 3.86 -10.15 14.33
C TYR A 118 5.31 -9.73 14.61
N ASN A 119 6.25 -10.67 14.52
CA ASN A 119 7.66 -10.45 14.84
C ASN A 119 8.47 -9.79 13.72
N HIS A 120 7.89 -9.56 12.53
CA HIS A 120 8.59 -8.88 11.43
C HIS A 120 8.64 -7.36 11.68
N PRO A 121 9.82 -6.78 11.98
CA PRO A 121 9.95 -5.34 12.23
C PRO A 121 9.73 -4.49 10.98
N CYS A 122 9.85 -5.06 9.80
CA CYS A 122 9.62 -4.37 8.52
C CYS A 122 8.16 -3.93 8.34
N ILE A 123 7.18 -4.64 8.93
CA ILE A 123 5.77 -4.31 8.78
C ILE A 123 5.43 -3.06 9.56
N ALA A 124 4.91 -2.04 8.86
CA ALA A 124 4.49 -0.77 9.43
C ALA A 124 2.97 -0.65 9.59
N VAL A 125 2.19 -1.23 8.69
CA VAL A 125 0.73 -1.12 8.69
C VAL A 125 0.06 -2.44 8.29
N TRP A 126 -1.16 -2.65 8.81
CA TRP A 126 -2.06 -3.73 8.44
C TRP A 126 -3.15 -3.21 7.51
N GLY A 127 -3.23 -3.73 6.28
CA GLY A 127 -4.24 -3.37 5.30
C GLY A 127 -5.54 -4.14 5.50
N LEU A 128 -6.64 -3.41 5.69
CA LEU A 128 -7.97 -3.98 5.93
C LEU A 128 -8.66 -4.43 4.64
N SER A 129 -8.51 -3.68 3.56
CA SER A 129 -9.13 -3.97 2.26
C SER A 129 -8.50 -3.19 1.12
N ASN A 130 -8.78 -3.65 -0.12
CA ASN A 130 -8.43 -2.95 -1.35
C ASN A 130 -9.67 -2.71 -2.21
N GLU A 131 -9.92 -1.45 -2.58
CA GLU A 131 -10.97 -1.03 -3.52
C GLU A 131 -12.35 -1.65 -3.24
N ILE A 132 -12.66 -1.91 -1.99
CA ILE A 132 -13.86 -2.68 -1.60
C ILE A 132 -15.15 -2.00 -2.03
N THR A 133 -15.12 -0.70 -2.24
CA THR A 133 -16.26 0.09 -2.71
C THR A 133 -16.36 0.21 -4.23
N ALA A 134 -15.47 -0.44 -4.99
CA ALA A 134 -15.55 -0.48 -6.45
C ALA A 134 -16.82 -1.21 -6.93
N ALA A 135 -17.22 -2.28 -6.22
CA ALA A 135 -18.44 -3.04 -6.52
C ALA A 135 -19.38 -3.22 -5.32
N SER A 136 -19.16 -2.48 -4.23
CA SER A 136 -20.03 -2.51 -3.05
C SER A 136 -20.45 -1.10 -2.65
N ALA A 137 -21.71 -0.93 -2.33
CA ALA A 137 -22.18 0.30 -1.70
C ALA A 137 -21.66 0.40 -0.26
N VAL A 138 -21.40 1.62 0.20
CA VAL A 138 -21.10 1.89 1.62
C VAL A 138 -22.40 1.76 2.40
N ASN A 139 -22.58 0.63 3.05
CA ASN A 139 -23.73 0.32 3.89
C ASN A 139 -23.26 -0.21 5.26
N GLU A 140 -24.20 -0.40 6.19
CA GLU A 140 -23.85 -0.78 7.56
C GLU A 140 -23.14 -2.15 7.62
N GLU A 141 -23.50 -3.12 6.79
CA GLU A 141 -22.84 -4.42 6.75
C GLU A 141 -21.35 -4.30 6.41
N LEU A 142 -21.02 -3.50 5.39
CA LEU A 142 -19.64 -3.19 4.99
C LEU A 142 -18.90 -2.47 6.12
N LEU A 143 -19.51 -1.46 6.73
CA LEU A 143 -18.91 -0.68 7.82
C LEU A 143 -18.67 -1.56 9.06
N GLU A 144 -19.63 -2.39 9.45
CA GLU A 144 -19.47 -3.33 10.57
C GLU A 144 -18.33 -4.34 10.34
N ASN A 145 -18.17 -4.84 9.11
CA ASN A 145 -17.07 -5.74 8.80
C ASN A 145 -15.72 -5.04 8.93
N HIS A 146 -15.60 -3.80 8.45
CA HIS A 146 -14.37 -3.03 8.58
C HIS A 146 -14.06 -2.65 10.03
N ARG A 147 -15.08 -2.27 10.82
CA ARG A 147 -14.89 -2.04 12.27
C ARG A 147 -14.40 -3.31 12.97
N ALA A 148 -15.02 -4.46 12.67
CA ALA A 148 -14.59 -5.74 13.24
C ALA A 148 -13.16 -6.12 12.87
N LEU A 149 -12.74 -5.89 11.62
CA LEU A 149 -11.35 -6.09 11.19
C LEU A 149 -10.38 -5.14 11.90
N ASN A 150 -10.75 -3.87 12.00
CA ASN A 150 -9.95 -2.85 12.68
C ASN A 150 -9.78 -3.18 14.18
N ASP A 151 -10.87 -3.50 14.86
CA ASP A 151 -10.86 -3.90 16.28
C ASP A 151 -10.03 -5.16 16.51
N LEU A 152 -10.14 -6.16 15.63
CA LEU A 152 -9.35 -7.38 15.69
C LEU A 152 -7.85 -7.08 15.49
N ALA A 153 -7.51 -6.25 14.52
CA ALA A 153 -6.13 -5.86 14.27
C ALA A 153 -5.51 -5.18 15.50
N HIS A 154 -6.19 -4.22 16.10
CA HIS A 154 -5.73 -3.54 17.32
C HIS A 154 -5.70 -4.44 18.55
N LYS A 155 -6.62 -5.40 18.65
CA LYS A 155 -6.60 -6.41 19.73
C LYS A 155 -5.37 -7.31 19.64
N LEU A 156 -4.98 -7.71 18.44
CA LEU A 156 -3.84 -8.61 18.21
C LEU A 156 -2.51 -7.84 18.18
N ASP A 157 -2.51 -6.64 17.63
CA ASP A 157 -1.33 -5.78 17.54
C ASP A 157 -1.67 -4.30 17.83
N PRO A 158 -1.57 -3.86 19.08
CA PRO A 158 -1.81 -2.46 19.43
C PRO A 158 -0.66 -1.50 19.02
N THR A 159 0.37 -2.01 18.36
CA THR A 159 1.58 -1.22 18.05
C THR A 159 1.63 -0.73 16.61
N ARG A 160 0.89 -1.34 15.70
CA ARG A 160 0.85 -0.97 14.28
C ARG A 160 -0.52 -0.41 13.91
N PRO A 161 -0.56 0.69 13.15
CA PRO A 161 -1.80 1.24 12.63
C PRO A 161 -2.39 0.37 11.52
N THR A 162 -3.69 0.54 11.32
CA THR A 162 -4.44 -0.03 10.20
C THR A 162 -4.56 0.98 9.06
N THR A 163 -4.73 0.46 7.84
CA THR A 163 -4.93 1.27 6.64
C THR A 163 -5.89 0.59 5.66
N MET A 164 -6.31 1.33 4.64
CA MET A 164 -7.11 0.82 3.52
C MET A 164 -6.61 1.43 2.22
N ALA A 165 -6.67 0.65 1.14
CA ALA A 165 -6.48 1.14 -0.22
C ALA A 165 -7.84 1.47 -0.83
N ASN A 166 -8.19 2.75 -0.88
CA ASN A 166 -9.49 3.20 -1.35
C ASN A 166 -9.48 3.44 -2.86
N VAL A 167 -10.54 3.03 -3.54
CA VAL A 167 -10.73 3.33 -4.97
C VAL A 167 -10.94 4.83 -5.19
N PHE A 168 -10.45 5.36 -6.30
CA PHE A 168 -10.51 6.79 -6.62
C PHE A 168 -11.94 7.40 -6.59
N MET A 169 -12.95 6.58 -6.85
CA MET A 169 -14.36 7.02 -6.85
C MET A 169 -14.95 7.23 -5.45
N LEU A 170 -14.26 6.77 -4.40
CA LEU A 170 -14.77 6.92 -3.04
C LEU A 170 -14.66 8.38 -2.59
N GLU A 171 -15.80 8.97 -2.29
CA GLU A 171 -15.85 10.34 -1.78
C GLU A 171 -15.03 10.49 -0.49
N ILE A 172 -14.23 11.56 -0.41
CA ILE A 172 -13.37 11.84 0.77
C ILE A 172 -14.16 12.11 2.05
N THR A 173 -15.49 12.21 1.97
CA THR A 173 -16.42 12.35 3.09
C THR A 173 -17.04 11.03 3.52
N SER A 174 -16.70 9.93 2.88
CA SER A 174 -17.28 8.62 3.16
C SER A 174 -16.99 8.15 4.59
N PRO A 175 -18.00 7.63 5.32
CA PRO A 175 -17.81 7.18 6.71
C PRO A 175 -16.83 6.01 6.87
N ILE A 176 -16.57 5.25 5.82
CA ILE A 176 -15.60 4.15 5.87
C ILE A 176 -14.18 4.64 6.13
N LEU A 177 -13.86 5.89 5.73
CA LEU A 177 -12.56 6.52 5.95
C LEU A 177 -12.27 6.88 7.42
N GLU A 178 -13.26 6.77 8.28
CA GLU A 178 -13.13 7.01 9.72
C GLU A 178 -12.74 5.75 10.51
N ILE A 179 -12.70 4.60 9.83
CA ILE A 179 -12.44 3.31 10.49
C ILE A 179 -10.93 3.03 10.64
N PRO A 180 -10.09 3.08 9.58
CA PRO A 180 -8.67 2.83 9.72
C PRO A 180 -7.95 4.02 10.38
N ASP A 181 -6.79 3.76 10.96
CA ASP A 181 -5.96 4.82 11.57
C ASP A 181 -5.41 5.79 10.54
N VAL A 182 -5.04 5.26 9.37
CA VAL A 182 -4.51 6.06 8.25
C VAL A 182 -5.19 5.68 6.95
N ASN A 183 -5.29 6.63 6.02
CA ASN A 183 -5.95 6.43 4.75
C ASN A 183 -4.96 6.45 3.58
N SER A 184 -5.33 5.76 2.51
CA SER A 184 -4.64 5.75 1.23
C SER A 184 -5.62 5.54 0.09
N TYR A 185 -5.24 6.01 -1.08
CA TYR A 185 -6.05 5.89 -2.29
C TYR A 185 -5.25 5.30 -3.44
N ASN A 186 -5.94 4.52 -4.27
CA ASN A 186 -5.50 4.11 -5.58
C ASN A 186 -5.92 5.21 -6.57
N LEU A 187 -4.94 5.99 -7.04
CA LEU A 187 -5.18 7.13 -7.92
C LEU A 187 -4.36 6.97 -9.20
N TYR A 188 -5.06 6.90 -10.31
CA TYR A 188 -4.46 6.73 -11.64
C TYR A 188 -4.81 7.91 -12.58
N PHE A 189 -4.93 9.12 -12.01
CA PHE A 189 -5.07 10.33 -12.82
C PHE A 189 -3.84 10.53 -13.70
N GLY A 190 -4.08 10.84 -14.97
CA GLY A 190 -3.03 10.87 -15.97
C GLY A 190 -2.71 9.54 -16.63
N TRP A 191 -3.39 8.44 -16.22
CA TRP A 191 -3.27 7.14 -16.89
C TRP A 191 -4.63 6.56 -17.26
N TYR A 192 -5.36 5.93 -16.33
CA TYR A 192 -6.70 5.38 -16.64
C TYR A 192 -7.75 6.47 -16.84
N LEU A 193 -7.60 7.61 -16.20
CA LEU A 193 -8.56 8.70 -16.22
C LEU A 193 -7.87 10.06 -15.98
N GLY A 194 -8.55 11.12 -16.38
CA GLY A 194 -8.17 12.51 -16.05
C GLY A 194 -6.76 12.91 -16.49
N GLU A 195 -6.25 13.96 -15.86
CA GLU A 195 -4.96 14.56 -16.11
C GLU A 195 -4.03 14.41 -14.90
N LEU A 196 -2.72 14.51 -15.10
CA LEU A 196 -1.71 14.31 -14.06
C LEU A 196 -1.86 15.24 -12.86
N ASP A 197 -2.18 16.50 -13.08
CA ASP A 197 -2.35 17.52 -12.03
C ASP A 197 -3.54 17.28 -11.11
N GLN A 198 -4.49 16.44 -11.52
CA GLN A 198 -5.60 16.05 -10.63
C GLN A 198 -5.13 15.23 -9.41
N ASN A 199 -3.95 14.64 -9.46
CA ASN A 199 -3.33 14.05 -8.26
C ASN A 199 -2.97 15.13 -7.24
N ASP A 200 -2.41 16.24 -7.69
CA ASP A 200 -2.10 17.42 -6.88
C ASP A 200 -3.36 17.96 -6.21
N ASP A 201 -4.40 18.21 -7.01
CA ASP A 201 -5.69 18.74 -6.56
C ASP A 201 -6.36 17.83 -5.53
N PHE A 202 -6.28 16.51 -5.72
CA PHE A 202 -6.85 15.53 -4.79
C PHE A 202 -6.20 15.65 -3.40
N PHE A 203 -4.85 15.62 -3.33
CA PHE A 203 -4.15 15.68 -2.07
C PHE A 203 -4.30 17.03 -1.38
N ASP A 204 -4.24 18.13 -2.14
CA ASP A 204 -4.44 19.48 -1.60
C ASP A 204 -5.86 19.65 -1.03
N THR A 205 -6.87 19.15 -1.74
CA THR A 205 -8.27 19.17 -1.28
C THR A 205 -8.47 18.32 -0.04
N TYR A 206 -7.92 17.10 -0.03
CA TYR A 206 -8.04 16.20 1.12
C TYR A 206 -7.39 16.80 2.36
N HIS A 207 -6.14 17.25 2.24
CA HIS A 207 -5.38 17.80 3.35
C HIS A 207 -5.96 19.11 3.88
N ALA A 208 -6.44 19.98 3.00
CA ALA A 208 -7.12 21.22 3.40
C ALA A 208 -8.40 20.92 4.21
N LYS A 209 -9.15 19.88 3.83
CA LYS A 209 -10.39 19.50 4.51
C LYS A 209 -10.14 18.73 5.81
N TYR A 210 -9.12 17.90 5.83
CA TYR A 210 -8.80 16.99 6.94
C TYR A 210 -7.31 17.09 7.33
N PRO A 211 -6.86 18.25 7.88
CA PRO A 211 -5.45 18.48 8.16
C PRO A 211 -4.87 17.53 9.22
N ASP A 212 -5.71 16.90 10.02
CA ASP A 212 -5.33 15.98 11.08
C ASP A 212 -5.45 14.49 10.69
N ARG A 213 -5.78 14.20 9.41
CA ARG A 213 -5.87 12.84 8.89
C ARG A 213 -4.69 12.51 7.99
N CYS A 214 -4.05 11.36 8.23
CA CYS A 214 -2.98 10.86 7.38
C CYS A 214 -3.54 10.36 6.05
N ILE A 215 -2.84 10.69 4.96
CA ILE A 215 -3.20 10.29 3.60
C ILE A 215 -1.98 9.87 2.80
N GLY A 216 -2.10 8.83 1.98
CA GLY A 216 -1.04 8.34 1.10
C GLY A 216 -1.56 7.76 -0.21
N PHE A 217 -0.62 7.39 -1.08
CA PHE A 217 -0.90 6.58 -2.24
C PHE A 217 -0.72 5.10 -1.91
N SER A 218 -1.76 4.32 -2.08
CA SER A 218 -1.67 2.86 -2.11
C SER A 218 -1.31 2.33 -3.49
N GLU A 219 -1.80 2.99 -4.55
CA GLU A 219 -1.40 2.71 -5.93
C GLU A 219 -1.43 3.97 -6.79
N TYR A 220 -0.45 4.06 -7.70
CA TYR A 220 -0.40 5.00 -8.80
C TYR A 220 0.53 4.44 -9.88
N GLY A 221 0.52 4.96 -11.07
CA GLY A 221 1.43 4.53 -12.12
C GLY A 221 0.89 4.72 -13.54
N ALA A 222 1.73 4.44 -14.50
CA ALA A 222 1.39 4.35 -15.90
C ALA A 222 2.13 3.16 -16.52
N ASP A 223 1.41 2.29 -17.20
CA ASP A 223 1.99 1.18 -17.94
C ASP A 223 2.81 1.65 -19.14
N ALA A 224 3.83 0.90 -19.49
CA ALA A 224 4.60 1.11 -20.69
C ALA A 224 4.94 -0.21 -21.40
N ASN A 225 5.12 -0.12 -22.70
CA ASN A 225 5.68 -1.18 -23.51
C ASN A 225 7.10 -0.78 -23.94
N PRO A 226 8.14 -1.55 -23.58
CA PRO A 226 9.54 -1.24 -23.91
C PRO A 226 9.82 -1.05 -25.41
N ALA A 227 8.94 -1.57 -26.27
CA ALA A 227 9.04 -1.37 -27.71
C ALA A 227 8.53 0.01 -28.20
N TYR A 228 7.87 0.76 -27.32
CA TYR A 228 7.25 2.03 -27.67
C TYR A 228 8.02 3.20 -27.10
N GLN A 229 8.38 4.15 -27.97
CA GLN A 229 8.99 5.42 -27.61
C GLN A 229 8.24 6.55 -28.30
N SER A 230 8.13 7.70 -27.66
CA SER A 230 7.43 8.86 -28.23
C SER A 230 8.27 10.12 -28.12
N ALA A 231 8.36 10.86 -29.22
CA ALA A 231 8.93 12.22 -29.23
C ALA A 231 7.95 13.27 -28.68
N ARG A 232 6.68 12.91 -28.53
CA ARG A 232 5.61 13.71 -27.92
C ARG A 232 4.76 12.80 -27.03
N PRO A 233 5.30 12.45 -25.85
CA PRO A 233 4.63 11.52 -24.96
C PRO A 233 3.28 12.08 -24.49
N GLU A 234 2.25 11.25 -24.58
CA GLU A 234 0.90 11.60 -24.16
C GLU A 234 0.20 10.41 -23.49
N ARG A 235 -0.78 10.71 -22.65
CA ARG A 235 -1.55 9.70 -21.94
C ARG A 235 -2.14 8.65 -22.89
N GLY A 236 -1.90 7.37 -22.59
CA GLY A 236 -2.45 6.24 -23.33
C GLY A 236 -1.62 5.85 -24.56
N ASP A 237 -0.45 6.44 -24.78
CA ASP A 237 0.47 6.05 -25.87
C ASP A 237 1.32 4.81 -25.56
N TRP A 238 1.26 4.31 -24.33
CA TRP A 238 2.00 3.15 -23.83
C TRP A 238 3.53 3.26 -23.98
N SER A 239 4.05 4.46 -24.12
CA SER A 239 5.49 4.67 -24.27
C SER A 239 6.21 4.73 -22.93
N GLU A 240 7.45 4.24 -22.87
CA GLU A 240 8.33 4.49 -21.73
C GLU A 240 8.60 5.99 -21.54
N SER A 241 8.56 6.76 -22.62
CA SER A 241 8.68 8.22 -22.58
C SER A 241 7.56 8.88 -21.77
N TYR A 242 6.32 8.42 -21.94
CA TYR A 242 5.20 8.92 -21.12
C TYR A 242 5.29 8.42 -19.68
N GLN A 243 5.66 7.18 -19.47
CA GLN A 243 5.88 6.64 -18.12
C GLN A 243 6.90 7.48 -17.35
N ALA A 244 8.00 7.89 -17.99
CA ALA A 244 8.99 8.78 -17.39
C ALA A 244 8.39 10.14 -17.02
N VAL A 245 7.65 10.78 -17.94
CA VAL A 245 6.93 12.06 -17.68
C VAL A 245 5.97 11.93 -16.50
N TYR A 246 5.22 10.82 -16.45
CA TYR A 246 4.30 10.51 -15.36
C TYR A 246 5.03 10.46 -14.01
N HIS A 247 6.09 9.65 -13.89
CA HIS A 247 6.83 9.50 -12.65
C HIS A 247 7.60 10.76 -12.24
N GLU A 248 8.13 11.52 -13.18
CA GLU A 248 8.76 12.83 -12.90
C GLU A 248 7.75 13.79 -12.24
N HIS A 249 6.53 13.87 -12.77
CA HIS A 249 5.46 14.68 -12.19
C HIS A 249 5.11 14.19 -10.78
N MET A 250 4.88 12.88 -10.60
CA MET A 250 4.48 12.30 -9.33
C MET A 250 5.53 12.51 -8.23
N LEU A 251 6.82 12.34 -8.56
CA LEU A 251 7.90 12.58 -7.60
C LEU A 251 8.02 14.06 -7.22
N LYS A 252 7.82 14.98 -8.17
CA LYS A 252 7.79 16.40 -7.88
C LYS A 252 6.61 16.75 -6.97
N MET A 253 5.42 16.36 -7.35
CA MET A 253 4.19 16.58 -6.60
C MET A 253 4.33 16.11 -5.15
N TRP A 254 4.86 14.91 -4.95
CA TRP A 254 5.08 14.33 -3.63
C TRP A 254 6.17 15.09 -2.84
N SER A 255 7.26 15.55 -3.48
CA SER A 255 8.33 16.29 -2.79
C SER A 255 7.85 17.61 -2.18
N GLU A 256 6.77 18.16 -2.72
CA GLU A 256 6.12 19.39 -2.26
C GLU A 256 5.07 19.15 -1.16
N ARG A 257 4.73 17.87 -0.88
CA ARG A 257 3.67 17.45 0.06
C ARG A 257 4.19 16.45 1.10
N PRO A 258 4.98 16.90 2.08
CA PRO A 258 5.61 16.01 3.06
C PRO A 258 4.61 15.25 3.93
N TYR A 259 3.36 15.64 3.96
CA TYR A 259 2.28 14.98 4.68
C TYR A 259 1.81 13.66 4.02
N ILE A 260 2.14 13.40 2.76
CA ILE A 260 1.84 12.12 2.10
C ILE A 260 2.73 11.05 2.73
N TRP A 261 2.12 10.13 3.49
CA TRP A 261 2.89 9.20 4.31
C TRP A 261 3.61 8.11 3.53
N ALA A 262 3.08 7.70 2.38
CA ALA A 262 3.70 6.69 1.51
C ALA A 262 3.23 6.84 0.06
N MET A 263 4.05 6.35 -0.86
CA MET A 263 3.75 6.21 -2.28
C MET A 263 4.16 4.83 -2.77
N HIS A 264 3.22 4.10 -3.39
CA HIS A 264 3.47 2.77 -3.95
C HIS A 264 3.07 2.75 -5.43
N VAL A 265 4.03 2.52 -6.31
CA VAL A 265 3.75 2.30 -7.74
C VAL A 265 2.99 0.99 -7.87
N GLY A 266 1.81 1.03 -8.48
CA GLY A 266 0.93 -0.14 -8.64
C GLY A 266 1.08 -0.85 -9.99
N ILE A 267 1.52 -0.12 -11.02
CA ILE A 267 1.75 -0.59 -12.39
C ILE A 267 2.95 0.11 -13.00
#